data_8d36e4567d6b8cd474ed517fc7cd4c79
#
_entry.id   8d36e4567d6b8cd474ed517fc7cd4c79
#
_cell.length_a   1.000
_cell.length_b   1.000
_cell.length_c   1.000
_cell.angle_alpha   90.00
_cell.angle_beta   90.00
_cell.angle_gamma   90.00
#
_symmetry.space_group_name_H-M   'P 1'
#
loop_
_entity.id
_entity.type
_entity.pdbx_description
1 polymer ?
#
loop_
_entity_poly.entity_id
_entity_poly.type
_entity_poly.pdbx_seq_one_letter_code
_entity_poly.pdbx_strand_id
1 'polypeptide(L)'
;MAKRILLAGGLVLVAGVLGYVMFVGLPRWGTSTSVRRTAAVATATPVSVPPPPGRKIKARLFYVTEDGTRLTSVERDVTYGDNAVEQAREIVAAQIAPVSAPFVSAIPAGTTLRAVFISEAGEAYVDLSKDVSTAHSGGTLDELLTIYTLVNALTENLPAITAVQVLVDGKEVETLAGHVNLRRPLAKNLAWVQ
;
A
#
# COMPACT_ATOMS: atom_id res chain seq x y z
N MET A 1 -42.14 -34.00 -46.91
CA MET A 1 -42.42 -32.54 -46.82
C MET A 1 -41.66 -31.82 -45.71
N ALA A 2 -41.22 -32.46 -44.62
CA ALA A 2 -40.55 -31.83 -43.51
C ALA A 2 -39.13 -31.24 -43.79
N LYS A 3 -38.35 -31.85 -44.68
CA LYS A 3 -36.98 -31.35 -44.97
C LYS A 3 -36.95 -30.02 -45.75
N ARG A 4 -38.01 -29.69 -46.50
CA ARG A 4 -38.07 -28.41 -47.27
C ARG A 4 -38.48 -27.23 -46.37
N ILE A 5 -39.20 -27.46 -45.29
CA ILE A 5 -39.62 -26.43 -44.35
C ILE A 5 -38.44 -26.01 -43.43
N LEU A 6 -37.57 -26.95 -43.08
CA LEU A 6 -36.35 -26.65 -42.27
C LEU A 6 -35.33 -25.78 -43.04
N LEU A 7 -35.20 -25.98 -44.36
CA LEU A 7 -34.29 -25.17 -45.18
C LEU A 7 -34.80 -23.73 -45.39
N ALA A 8 -36.10 -23.54 -45.49
CA ALA A 8 -36.69 -22.20 -45.64
C ALA A 8 -36.57 -21.38 -44.33
N GLY A 9 -36.79 -22.03 -43.15
CA GLY A 9 -36.67 -21.38 -41.85
C GLY A 9 -35.21 -20.92 -41.53
N GLY A 10 -34.22 -21.72 -41.92
CA GLY A 10 -32.82 -21.39 -41.73
C GLY A 10 -32.36 -20.18 -42.56
N LEU A 11 -32.85 -20.05 -43.80
CA LEU A 11 -32.47 -18.94 -44.69
C LEU A 11 -33.03 -17.59 -44.21
N VAL A 12 -34.23 -17.58 -43.62
CA VAL A 12 -34.85 -16.35 -43.08
C VAL A 12 -34.13 -15.90 -41.80
N LEU A 13 -33.67 -16.82 -40.93
CA LEU A 13 -32.90 -16.48 -39.74
C LEU A 13 -31.51 -15.89 -40.09
N VAL A 14 -30.81 -16.44 -41.06
CA VAL A 14 -29.50 -15.92 -41.51
C VAL A 14 -29.65 -14.56 -42.13
N ALA A 15 -30.68 -14.32 -42.92
CA ALA A 15 -30.92 -12.98 -43.51
C ALA A 15 -31.29 -11.94 -42.45
N GLY A 16 -32.01 -12.30 -41.38
CA GLY A 16 -32.37 -11.42 -40.27
C GLY A 16 -31.16 -11.02 -39.42
N VAL A 17 -30.25 -11.95 -39.13
CA VAL A 17 -29.02 -11.69 -38.37
C VAL A 17 -28.05 -10.81 -39.18
N LEU A 18 -27.89 -11.06 -40.49
CA LEU A 18 -27.06 -10.23 -41.36
C LEU A 18 -27.61 -8.81 -41.47
N GLY A 19 -28.93 -8.64 -41.58
CA GLY A 19 -29.58 -7.32 -41.62
C GLY A 19 -29.39 -6.55 -40.29
N TYR A 20 -29.49 -7.23 -39.16
CA TYR A 20 -29.28 -6.60 -37.84
C TYR A 20 -27.83 -6.16 -37.62
N VAL A 21 -26.87 -6.99 -38.02
CA VAL A 21 -25.43 -6.64 -37.89
C VAL A 21 -25.03 -5.47 -38.78
N MET A 22 -25.60 -5.41 -40.01
CA MET A 22 -25.38 -4.27 -40.92
C MET A 22 -26.04 -2.98 -40.43
N PHE A 23 -27.19 -3.07 -39.73
CA PHE A 23 -27.91 -1.88 -39.25
C PHE A 23 -27.31 -1.31 -37.98
N VAL A 24 -26.77 -2.15 -37.08
CA VAL A 24 -26.20 -1.73 -35.76
C VAL A 24 -24.69 -1.50 -35.85
N GLY A 25 -23.98 -2.15 -36.77
CA GLY A 25 -22.51 -2.17 -36.85
C GLY A 25 -21.84 -1.11 -37.70
N LEU A 26 -22.60 -0.27 -38.46
CA LEU A 26 -21.97 0.76 -39.28
C LEU A 26 -21.79 2.06 -38.53
N PRO A 27 -20.56 2.54 -38.31
CA PRO A 27 -20.35 3.89 -37.76
C PRO A 27 -20.85 4.91 -38.78
N ARG A 28 -21.75 5.80 -38.34
CA ARG A 28 -22.21 6.96 -39.12
C ARG A 28 -21.03 7.91 -39.31
N TRP A 29 -20.43 7.88 -40.44
CA TRP A 29 -19.45 8.88 -40.86
C TRP A 29 -20.18 10.19 -41.13
N GLY A 30 -20.25 11.04 -40.11
CA GLY A 30 -20.65 12.42 -40.24
C GLY A 30 -19.49 13.20 -40.86
N THR A 31 -19.72 13.80 -42.03
CA THR A 31 -18.78 14.75 -42.65
C THR A 31 -18.73 16.03 -41.82
N SER A 32 -17.72 16.16 -40.98
CA SER A 32 -17.44 17.42 -40.27
C SER A 32 -16.56 18.29 -41.16
N THR A 33 -17.16 19.32 -41.72
CA THR A 33 -16.45 20.39 -42.43
C THR A 33 -15.60 21.16 -41.41
N SER A 34 -14.29 20.93 -41.40
CA SER A 34 -13.36 21.66 -40.55
C SER A 34 -13.14 23.08 -41.08
N VAL A 35 -13.70 24.06 -40.42
CA VAL A 35 -13.29 25.45 -40.55
C VAL A 35 -11.90 25.58 -39.91
N ARG A 36 -10.90 25.73 -40.77
CA ARG A 36 -9.50 25.99 -40.37
C ARG A 36 -9.41 27.39 -39.75
N ARG A 37 -9.51 27.52 -38.43
CA ARG A 37 -9.18 28.74 -37.70
C ARG A 37 -7.71 28.65 -37.30
N THR A 38 -6.87 29.38 -38.00
CA THR A 38 -5.44 29.56 -37.67
C THR A 38 -5.38 30.41 -36.41
N ALA A 39 -5.30 29.76 -35.23
CA ALA A 39 -4.95 30.42 -33.98
C ALA A 39 -3.50 30.09 -33.68
N ALA A 40 -2.68 31.13 -33.55
CA ALA A 40 -1.30 31.01 -33.12
C ALA A 40 -1.26 30.28 -31.75
N VAL A 41 -0.64 29.10 -31.72
CA VAL A 41 -0.39 28.36 -30.50
C VAL A 41 0.77 29.07 -29.80
N ALA A 42 0.43 29.90 -28.82
CA ALA A 42 1.38 30.27 -27.80
C ALA A 42 1.70 28.99 -27.01
N THR A 43 2.94 28.51 -27.12
CA THR A 43 3.48 27.39 -26.35
C THR A 43 3.55 27.84 -24.89
N ALA A 44 2.45 27.65 -24.16
CA ALA A 44 2.48 27.74 -22.70
C ALA A 44 3.20 26.48 -22.20
N THR A 45 4.41 26.66 -21.68
CA THR A 45 5.12 25.67 -20.89
C THR A 45 4.19 25.28 -19.73
N PRO A 46 3.88 23.98 -19.51
CA PRO A 46 3.07 23.59 -18.38
C PRO A 46 3.83 23.99 -17.11
N VAL A 47 3.34 25.01 -16.43
CA VAL A 47 3.77 25.34 -15.06
C VAL A 47 3.34 24.14 -14.22
N SER A 48 4.33 23.32 -13.85
CA SER A 48 4.14 22.27 -12.86
C SER A 48 3.81 22.95 -11.54
N VAL A 49 2.51 23.09 -11.25
CA VAL A 49 2.06 23.49 -9.92
C VAL A 49 2.43 22.35 -8.98
N PRO A 50 3.24 22.59 -7.94
CA PRO A 50 3.49 21.56 -6.94
C PRO A 50 2.15 21.06 -6.39
N PRO A 51 1.95 19.75 -6.21
CA PRO A 51 0.73 19.26 -5.60
C PRO A 51 0.53 19.98 -4.25
N PRO A 52 -0.72 20.32 -3.89
CA PRO A 52 -0.98 20.95 -2.59
C PRO A 52 -0.39 20.08 -1.49
N PRO A 53 0.18 20.67 -0.42
CA PRO A 53 0.75 19.91 0.67
C PRO A 53 -0.30 18.92 1.16
N GLY A 54 0.02 17.63 1.09
CA GLY A 54 -0.89 16.55 1.48
C GLY A 54 -1.36 16.76 2.92
N ARG A 55 -2.61 16.44 3.19
CA ARG A 55 -3.18 16.43 4.56
C ARG A 55 -2.29 15.55 5.44
N LYS A 56 -2.02 15.99 6.69
CA LYS A 56 -1.20 15.26 7.66
C LYS A 56 -2.00 14.95 8.91
N ILE A 57 -1.59 13.91 9.59
CA ILE A 57 -2.05 13.57 10.95
C ILE A 57 -0.86 13.55 11.91
N LYS A 58 -1.11 13.70 13.20
CA LYS A 58 -0.15 13.40 14.24
C LYS A 58 -0.15 11.90 14.49
N ALA A 59 1.01 11.26 14.33
CA ALA A 59 1.21 9.84 14.62
C ALA A 59 2.32 9.67 15.65
N ARG A 60 2.13 8.72 16.56
CA ARG A 60 3.10 8.33 17.56
C ARG A 60 4.05 7.30 16.94
N LEU A 61 5.32 7.68 16.78
CA LEU A 61 6.39 6.82 16.30
C LEU A 61 7.34 6.45 17.44
N PHE A 62 8.05 5.35 17.31
CA PHE A 62 8.86 4.77 18.36
C PHE A 62 10.34 4.71 17.96
N TYR A 63 11.21 5.11 18.85
CA TYR A 63 12.65 5.17 18.63
C TYR A 63 13.38 4.60 19.84
N VAL A 64 14.59 4.11 19.63
CA VAL A 64 15.43 3.58 20.71
C VAL A 64 15.90 4.74 21.60
N THR A 65 15.88 4.51 22.90
CA THR A 65 16.44 5.42 23.91
C THR A 65 17.96 5.51 23.81
N GLU A 66 18.57 6.56 24.36
CA GLU A 66 20.04 6.76 24.31
C GLU A 66 20.83 5.58 24.90
N ASP A 67 20.30 4.94 25.95
CA ASP A 67 20.93 3.77 26.59
C ASP A 67 20.72 2.46 25.82
N GLY A 68 19.94 2.49 24.70
CA GLY A 68 19.69 1.32 23.86
C GLY A 68 18.77 0.26 24.46
N THR A 69 18.15 0.51 25.62
CA THR A 69 17.44 -0.55 26.37
C THR A 69 15.93 -0.55 26.19
N ARG A 70 15.35 0.55 25.71
CA ARG A 70 13.90 0.75 25.57
C ARG A 70 13.55 1.52 24.32
N LEU A 71 12.25 1.65 24.09
CA LEU A 71 11.68 2.57 23.12
C LEU A 71 11.19 3.84 23.82
N THR A 72 11.29 4.96 23.15
CA THR A 72 10.60 6.20 23.48
C THR A 72 9.65 6.57 22.36
N SER A 73 8.52 7.19 22.69
CA SER A 73 7.53 7.59 21.68
C SER A 73 7.60 9.08 21.39
N VAL A 74 7.47 9.45 20.12
CA VAL A 74 7.48 10.82 19.63
C VAL A 74 6.34 11.05 18.66
N GLU A 75 5.61 12.14 18.83
CA GLU A 75 4.62 12.55 17.83
C GLU A 75 5.28 13.16 16.60
N ARG A 76 4.91 12.67 15.43
CA ARG A 76 5.38 13.15 14.13
C ARG A 76 4.22 13.43 13.17
N ASP A 77 4.43 14.36 12.27
CA ASP A 77 3.51 14.59 11.17
C ASP A 77 3.71 13.49 10.11
N VAL A 78 2.66 12.73 9.88
CA VAL A 78 2.60 11.64 8.89
C VAL A 78 1.53 11.99 7.86
N THR A 79 1.76 11.62 6.61
CA THR A 79 0.77 11.81 5.54
C THR A 79 -0.54 11.12 5.89
N TYR A 80 -1.64 11.78 5.58
CA TYR A 80 -2.97 11.19 5.76
C TYR A 80 -3.26 10.19 4.65
N GLY A 81 -3.67 8.98 5.03
CA GLY A 81 -4.19 7.96 4.11
C GLY A 81 -5.71 7.95 4.11
N ASP A 82 -6.32 7.79 2.95
CA ASP A 82 -7.77 7.87 2.79
C ASP A 82 -8.53 6.68 3.39
N ASN A 83 -7.82 5.58 3.68
CA ASN A 83 -8.35 4.39 4.35
C ASN A 83 -7.34 3.79 5.33
N ALA A 84 -7.76 2.80 6.11
CA ALA A 84 -6.92 2.18 7.15
C ALA A 84 -5.62 1.56 6.60
N VAL A 85 -5.65 0.93 5.42
CA VAL A 85 -4.47 0.31 4.81
C VAL A 85 -3.48 1.39 4.36
N GLU A 86 -3.95 2.43 3.69
CA GLU A 86 -3.10 3.55 3.27
C GLU A 86 -2.53 4.28 4.49
N GLN A 87 -3.33 4.53 5.51
CA GLN A 87 -2.83 5.17 6.73
C GLN A 87 -1.80 4.29 7.46
N ALA A 88 -1.99 2.98 7.50
CA ALA A 88 -1.00 2.06 8.05
C ALA A 88 0.31 2.08 7.23
N ARG A 89 0.23 2.13 5.90
CA ARG A 89 1.40 2.29 5.02
C ARG A 89 2.17 3.56 5.32
N GLU A 90 1.48 4.70 5.44
CA GLU A 90 2.12 5.99 5.73
C GLU A 90 2.79 6.00 7.12
N ILE A 91 2.16 5.39 8.14
CA ILE A 91 2.74 5.26 9.48
C ILE A 91 4.00 4.38 9.43
N VAL A 92 3.94 3.20 8.78
CA VAL A 92 5.11 2.32 8.66
C VAL A 92 6.21 2.99 7.83
N ALA A 93 5.87 3.64 6.72
CA ALA A 93 6.84 4.37 5.91
C ALA A 93 7.56 5.47 6.71
N ALA A 94 6.81 6.22 7.53
CA ALA A 94 7.40 7.22 8.42
C ALA A 94 8.27 6.59 9.53
N GLN A 95 7.88 5.41 10.04
CA GLN A 95 8.62 4.71 11.07
C GLN A 95 9.96 4.14 10.57
N ILE A 96 10.01 3.65 9.33
CA ILE A 96 11.24 3.10 8.73
C ILE A 96 12.12 4.18 8.09
N ALA A 97 11.61 5.40 7.92
CA ALA A 97 12.36 6.47 7.34
C ALA A 97 13.64 6.77 8.15
N PRO A 98 14.75 7.16 7.49
CA PRO A 98 15.95 7.57 8.18
C PRO A 98 15.66 8.70 9.18
N VAL A 99 16.28 8.62 10.34
CA VAL A 99 16.16 9.62 11.41
C VAL A 99 17.51 10.22 11.74
N SER A 100 17.48 11.46 12.25
CA SER A 100 18.67 12.17 12.73
C SER A 100 18.68 12.23 14.26
N ALA A 101 19.87 12.43 14.83
CA ALA A 101 20.03 12.67 16.25
C ALA A 101 18.99 13.69 16.78
N PRO A 102 18.48 13.54 17.99
CA PRO A 102 18.88 12.56 18.99
C PRO A 102 18.20 11.18 18.85
N PHE A 103 17.41 10.94 17.80
CA PHE A 103 16.68 9.71 17.65
C PHE A 103 17.51 8.60 17.00
N VAL A 104 17.33 7.36 17.46
CA VAL A 104 17.95 6.17 16.91
C VAL A 104 16.82 5.20 16.46
N SER A 105 16.88 4.75 15.21
CA SER A 105 15.94 3.75 14.70
C SER A 105 16.29 2.36 15.22
N ALA A 106 15.30 1.61 15.68
CA ALA A 106 15.45 0.18 15.95
C ALA A 106 15.44 -0.66 14.65
N ILE A 107 14.96 -0.08 13.55
CA ILE A 107 14.82 -0.79 12.28
C ILE A 107 16.13 -0.68 11.51
N PRO A 108 16.69 -1.80 11.01
CA PRO A 108 17.93 -1.81 10.25
C PRO A 108 17.89 -0.89 9.04
N ALA A 109 18.98 -0.20 8.78
CA ALA A 109 19.12 0.68 7.62
C ALA A 109 18.96 -0.10 6.31
N GLY A 110 18.32 0.51 5.31
CA GLY A 110 18.02 -0.13 4.03
C GLY A 110 16.70 -0.93 4.02
N THR A 111 16.08 -1.16 5.17
CA THR A 111 14.74 -1.76 5.23
C THR A 111 13.74 -0.92 4.46
N THR A 112 12.97 -1.54 3.58
CA THR A 112 11.90 -0.88 2.81
C THR A 112 10.57 -1.57 3.04
N LEU A 113 9.48 -0.79 3.02
CA LEU A 113 8.12 -1.31 3.06
C LEU A 113 7.72 -1.79 1.67
N ARG A 114 7.28 -3.04 1.56
CA ARG A 114 6.80 -3.66 0.33
C ARG A 114 5.28 -3.58 0.22
N ALA A 115 4.60 -4.00 1.28
CA ALA A 115 3.13 -3.99 1.35
C ALA A 115 2.62 -3.93 2.78
N VAL A 116 1.37 -3.49 2.94
CA VAL A 116 0.57 -3.65 4.16
C VAL A 116 -0.78 -4.21 3.77
N PHE A 117 -1.24 -5.20 4.52
CA PHE A 117 -2.59 -5.76 4.42
C PHE A 117 -3.23 -5.72 5.81
N ILE A 118 -4.54 -5.59 5.88
CA ILE A 118 -5.31 -5.65 7.12
C ILE A 118 -6.43 -6.66 6.92
N SER A 119 -6.50 -7.65 7.80
CA SER A 119 -7.58 -8.65 7.80
C SER A 119 -8.87 -8.07 8.42
N GLU A 120 -9.99 -8.73 8.17
CA GLU A 120 -11.26 -8.37 8.81
C GLU A 120 -11.22 -8.52 10.34
N ALA A 121 -10.33 -9.37 10.87
CA ALA A 121 -10.09 -9.53 12.31
C ALA A 121 -9.25 -8.41 12.94
N GLY A 122 -8.79 -7.43 12.14
CA GLY A 122 -7.94 -6.33 12.62
C GLY A 122 -6.47 -6.71 12.77
N GLU A 123 -6.01 -7.77 12.12
CA GLU A 123 -4.59 -8.12 12.08
C GLU A 123 -3.93 -7.43 10.89
N ALA A 124 -2.85 -6.69 11.13
CA ALA A 124 -2.06 -6.06 10.08
C ALA A 124 -0.87 -6.95 9.70
N TYR A 125 -0.69 -7.17 8.40
CA TYR A 125 0.44 -7.88 7.82
C TYR A 125 1.37 -6.85 7.16
N VAL A 126 2.58 -6.70 7.72
CA VAL A 126 3.57 -5.72 7.26
C VAL A 126 4.69 -6.45 6.54
N ASP A 127 4.72 -6.34 5.21
CA ASP A 127 5.76 -6.96 4.37
C ASP A 127 6.94 -6.00 4.18
N LEU A 128 8.09 -6.41 4.67
CA LEU A 128 9.34 -5.66 4.60
C LEU A 128 10.34 -6.35 3.66
N SER A 129 11.31 -5.58 3.16
CA SER A 129 12.44 -6.15 2.42
C SER A 129 13.30 -7.01 3.36
N LYS A 130 14.04 -7.94 2.76
CA LYS A 130 14.95 -8.85 3.49
C LYS A 130 15.97 -8.14 4.37
N ASP A 131 16.24 -6.86 4.10
CA ASP A 131 17.22 -6.07 4.84
C ASP A 131 16.88 -5.97 6.33
N VAL A 132 15.58 -6.06 6.69
CA VAL A 132 15.14 -6.10 8.09
C VAL A 132 15.76 -7.28 8.86
N SER A 133 16.08 -8.38 8.20
CA SER A 133 16.77 -9.55 8.78
C SER A 133 18.27 -9.55 8.47
N THR A 134 18.65 -9.32 7.21
CA THR A 134 20.06 -9.48 6.78
C THR A 134 20.98 -8.38 7.29
N ALA A 135 20.45 -7.18 7.54
CA ALA A 135 21.17 -6.06 8.14
C ALA A 135 20.93 -5.91 9.65
N HIS A 136 20.22 -6.86 10.27
CA HIS A 136 19.95 -6.82 11.70
C HIS A 136 21.22 -7.09 12.50
N SER A 137 21.47 -6.28 13.54
CA SER A 137 22.64 -6.42 14.43
C SER A 137 22.64 -7.74 15.21
N GLY A 138 21.46 -8.38 15.36
CA GLY A 138 21.24 -9.56 16.18
C GLY A 138 20.96 -9.20 17.64
N GLY A 139 20.76 -10.25 18.44
CA GLY A 139 20.47 -10.10 19.86
C GLY A 139 18.97 -10.00 20.18
N THR A 140 18.60 -10.57 21.32
CA THR A 140 17.18 -10.67 21.75
C THR A 140 16.53 -9.30 21.92
N LEU A 141 17.26 -8.36 22.56
CA LEU A 141 16.72 -7.04 22.83
C LEU A 141 16.54 -6.23 21.55
N ASP A 142 17.55 -6.19 20.69
CA ASP A 142 17.51 -5.42 19.43
C ASP A 142 16.40 -5.95 18.51
N GLU A 143 16.25 -7.27 18.38
CA GLU A 143 15.16 -7.87 17.61
C GLU A 143 13.78 -7.51 18.18
N LEU A 144 13.66 -7.56 19.50
CA LEU A 144 12.44 -7.21 20.22
C LEU A 144 12.08 -5.74 20.02
N LEU A 145 13.04 -4.82 20.16
CA LEU A 145 12.82 -3.39 19.92
C LEU A 145 12.46 -3.11 18.47
N THR A 146 13.11 -3.77 17.49
CA THR A 146 12.76 -3.67 16.06
C THR A 146 11.30 -4.04 15.83
N ILE A 147 10.85 -5.16 16.37
CA ILE A 147 9.50 -5.69 16.16
C ILE A 147 8.47 -4.77 16.84
N TYR A 148 8.67 -4.44 18.12
CA TYR A 148 7.71 -3.61 18.86
C TYR A 148 7.68 -2.14 18.46
N THR A 149 8.70 -1.66 17.77
CA THR A 149 8.64 -0.37 17.05
C THR A 149 7.52 -0.38 16.01
N LEU A 150 7.40 -1.42 15.20
CA LEU A 150 6.34 -1.55 14.18
C LEU A 150 4.97 -1.88 14.79
N VAL A 151 4.94 -2.86 15.71
CA VAL A 151 3.70 -3.29 16.37
C VAL A 151 3.03 -2.13 17.10
N ASN A 152 3.80 -1.42 17.94
CA ASN A 152 3.26 -0.32 18.73
C ASN A 152 2.91 0.89 17.84
N ALA A 153 3.69 1.19 16.79
CA ALA A 153 3.36 2.28 15.88
C ALA A 153 2.00 2.06 15.19
N LEU A 154 1.69 0.85 14.77
CA LEU A 154 0.40 0.56 14.15
C LEU A 154 -0.75 0.50 15.17
N THR A 155 -0.57 -0.23 16.25
CA THR A 155 -1.65 -0.47 17.24
C THR A 155 -1.97 0.75 18.12
N GLU A 156 -1.04 1.69 18.29
CA GLU A 156 -1.29 2.95 19.00
C GLU A 156 -2.00 3.98 18.12
N ASN A 157 -1.68 4.04 16.85
CA ASN A 157 -2.24 5.05 15.95
C ASN A 157 -3.54 4.60 15.27
N LEU A 158 -3.76 3.30 15.13
CA LEU A 158 -4.91 2.72 14.44
C LEU A 158 -5.62 1.72 15.36
N PRO A 159 -6.61 2.15 16.15
CA PRO A 159 -7.29 1.29 17.13
C PRO A 159 -8.00 0.07 16.52
N ALA A 160 -8.28 0.11 15.21
CA ALA A 160 -8.83 -1.04 14.49
C ALA A 160 -7.80 -2.17 14.27
N ILE A 161 -6.49 -1.87 14.44
CA ILE A 161 -5.42 -2.87 14.36
C ILE A 161 -5.15 -3.41 15.77
N THR A 162 -5.41 -4.69 15.96
CA THR A 162 -5.26 -5.38 17.25
C THR A 162 -3.94 -6.12 17.40
N ALA A 163 -3.37 -6.57 16.28
CA ALA A 163 -2.11 -7.29 16.23
C ALA A 163 -1.39 -7.07 14.89
N VAL A 164 -0.08 -7.30 14.85
CA VAL A 164 0.76 -7.12 13.67
C VAL A 164 1.58 -8.38 13.40
N GLN A 165 1.51 -8.88 12.17
CA GLN A 165 2.35 -9.94 11.62
C GLN A 165 3.42 -9.31 10.71
N VAL A 166 4.68 -9.56 11.03
CA VAL A 166 5.79 -9.15 10.15
C VAL A 166 6.04 -10.24 9.10
N LEU A 167 6.12 -9.81 7.84
CA LEU A 167 6.53 -10.64 6.71
C LEU A 167 7.87 -10.13 6.17
N VAL A 168 8.66 -11.02 5.59
CA VAL A 168 9.93 -10.69 4.94
C VAL A 168 9.91 -11.21 3.50
N ASP A 169 10.05 -10.31 2.53
CA ASP A 169 9.92 -10.62 1.10
C ASP A 169 8.65 -11.43 0.77
N GLY A 170 7.51 -11.03 1.37
CA GLY A 170 6.21 -11.64 1.15
C GLY A 170 6.00 -12.97 1.87
N LYS A 171 6.88 -13.36 2.79
CA LYS A 171 6.82 -14.65 3.49
C LYS A 171 6.74 -14.46 4.99
N GLU A 172 5.96 -15.32 5.64
CA GLU A 172 6.04 -15.49 7.09
C GLU A 172 7.43 -16.01 7.48
N VAL A 173 7.98 -15.47 8.56
CA VAL A 173 9.26 -15.88 9.11
C VAL A 173 9.09 -16.32 10.56
N GLU A 174 9.95 -17.19 11.02
CA GLU A 174 9.92 -17.64 12.41
C GLU A 174 10.47 -16.57 13.36
N THR A 175 11.50 -15.84 12.92
CA THR A 175 12.19 -14.77 13.63
C THR A 175 12.81 -13.80 12.62
N LEU A 176 13.24 -12.61 13.01
CA LEU A 176 14.11 -11.77 12.17
C LEU A 176 15.57 -12.15 12.30
N ALA A 177 16.05 -12.36 13.55
CA ALA A 177 17.45 -12.61 13.89
C ALA A 177 17.66 -13.79 14.88
N GLY A 178 16.65 -14.66 15.02
CA GLY A 178 16.78 -15.91 15.77
C GLY A 178 16.23 -15.91 17.19
N HIS A 179 15.61 -14.83 17.68
CA HIS A 179 15.27 -14.71 19.10
C HIS A 179 13.77 -14.52 19.39
N VAL A 180 13.05 -13.73 18.58
CA VAL A 180 11.64 -13.41 18.84
C VAL A 180 10.74 -14.21 17.91
N ASN A 181 9.79 -14.95 18.46
CA ASN A 181 8.87 -15.77 17.68
C ASN A 181 7.85 -14.92 16.92
N LEU A 182 7.89 -14.98 15.59
CA LEU A 182 7.04 -14.25 14.66
C LEU A 182 6.04 -15.15 13.90
N ARG A 183 5.83 -16.38 14.33
CA ARG A 183 4.87 -17.31 13.69
C ARG A 183 3.41 -16.92 13.86
N ARG A 184 3.14 -15.92 14.70
CA ARG A 184 1.79 -15.40 14.96
C ARG A 184 1.83 -13.88 15.06
N PRO A 185 0.74 -13.19 14.72
CA PRO A 185 0.61 -11.76 14.93
C PRO A 185 0.85 -11.39 16.39
N LEU A 186 1.56 -10.29 16.62
CA LEU A 186 1.91 -9.79 17.93
C LEU A 186 1.00 -8.62 18.33
N ALA A 187 0.40 -8.70 19.49
CA ALA A 187 -0.39 -7.61 20.06
C ALA A 187 0.51 -6.51 20.62
N LYS A 188 -0.08 -5.33 20.82
CA LYS A 188 0.56 -4.17 21.46
C LYS A 188 1.26 -4.55 22.76
N ASN A 189 2.48 -4.04 22.94
CA ASN A 189 3.22 -4.20 24.20
C ASN A 189 4.03 -2.94 24.49
N LEU A 190 3.55 -2.15 25.43
CA LEU A 190 4.21 -0.92 25.90
C LEU A 190 5.18 -1.15 27.07
N ALA A 191 5.39 -2.38 27.52
CA ALA A 191 6.37 -2.67 28.59
C ALA A 191 7.80 -2.28 28.20
N TRP A 192 8.08 -2.17 26.90
CA TRP A 192 9.36 -1.75 26.35
C TRP A 192 9.44 -0.26 26.05
N VAL A 193 8.40 0.52 26.37
CA VAL A 193 8.32 1.97 26.14
C VAL A 193 8.43 2.69 27.48
N GLN A 194 9.20 3.78 27.51
CA GLN A 194 9.28 4.70 28.64
C GLN A 194 8.61 6.02 28.33
#